data_11adbda040c4513922791ccdd3b25cc4
#
_entry.id   11adbda040c4513922791ccdd3b25cc4
#
_cell.length_a   1.000
_cell.length_b   1.000
_cell.length_c   1.000
_cell.angle_alpha   90.00
_cell.angle_beta   90.00
_cell.angle_gamma   90.00
#
_symmetry.space_group_name_H-M   'P 1'
#
loop_
_entity.id
_entity.type
_entity.pdbx_description
1 polymer ?
#
loop_
_entity_poly.entity_id
_entity_poly.type
_entity_poly.pdbx_seq_one_letter_code
_entity_poly.pdbx_strand_id
1 'polypeptide(L)'
;SGRRACWDVGHWFAAFCAACWTAMDASTVATVFALALFAGLVGIVVAVFNESVRAVVRRRALMIAGSVAVAATLGSLYFSEVADFIPCELCWYQRIAMYPLAVLLVMAAVRRDQSMLLYVRVIALFGLAVSAYHVWIQWFPEKSNFCEFDNPCSARWVEAFDRVTIPQMAGLSFVLIIATATIGLRTSAESQASDKSVV
;
A
#
# COMPACT_ATOMS: atom_id res chain seq x y z
N SER A 1 7.36 -26.94 -1.27
CA SER A 1 7.61 -27.36 0.13
C SER A 1 6.57 -26.85 1.12
N GLY A 2 5.62 -26.01 0.68
CA GLY A 2 4.55 -25.43 1.51
C GLY A 2 3.48 -26.42 2.02
N ARG A 3 3.56 -27.70 1.68
CA ARG A 3 2.60 -28.73 2.14
C ARG A 3 2.91 -29.31 3.54
N ARG A 4 4.04 -28.96 4.18
CA ARG A 4 4.42 -29.50 5.48
C ARG A 4 3.89 -28.72 6.69
N ALA A 5 3.53 -27.45 6.55
CA ALA A 5 3.04 -26.64 7.67
C ALA A 5 1.57 -26.90 8.06
N CYS A 6 0.77 -27.54 7.19
CA CYS A 6 -0.65 -27.83 7.47
C CYS A 6 -0.89 -29.09 8.31
N TRP A 7 0.12 -29.93 8.58
CA TRP A 7 -0.06 -31.22 9.29
C TRP A 7 -0.08 -31.12 10.80
N ASP A 8 0.44 -30.03 11.37
CA ASP A 8 0.59 -29.89 12.83
C ASP A 8 -0.57 -29.19 13.55
N VAL A 9 -1.55 -28.67 12.82
CA VAL A 9 -2.70 -27.93 13.40
C VAL A 9 -4.02 -28.66 13.04
N GLY A 10 -4.36 -29.67 13.80
CA GLY A 10 -5.60 -30.43 13.85
C GLY A 10 -6.54 -30.46 12.63
N HIS A 11 -7.05 -31.62 12.29
CA HIS A 11 -7.87 -31.94 11.09
C HIS A 11 -9.03 -30.99 10.72
N TRP A 12 -9.53 -30.19 11.65
CA TRP A 12 -10.63 -29.23 11.44
C TRP A 12 -10.20 -27.94 10.74
N PHE A 13 -8.96 -27.48 10.98
CA PHE A 13 -8.39 -26.31 10.31
C PHE A 13 -7.88 -26.62 8.89
N ALA A 14 -7.45 -27.85 8.64
CA ALA A 14 -6.94 -28.27 7.34
C ALA A 14 -7.99 -28.19 6.23
N ALA A 15 -9.26 -28.53 6.53
CA ALA A 15 -10.35 -28.46 5.55
C ALA A 15 -10.74 -27.00 5.22
N PHE A 16 -10.69 -26.10 6.20
CA PHE A 16 -10.96 -24.68 5.99
C PHE A 16 -9.80 -23.99 5.25
N CYS A 17 -8.59 -24.39 5.55
CA CYS A 17 -7.37 -23.91 4.89
C CYS A 17 -7.33 -24.38 3.41
N ALA A 18 -7.58 -25.67 3.13
CA ALA A 18 -7.50 -26.21 1.78
C ALA A 18 -8.57 -25.64 0.83
N ALA A 19 -9.80 -25.41 1.30
CA ALA A 19 -10.89 -24.90 0.46
C ALA A 19 -10.75 -23.40 0.13
N CYS A 20 -10.11 -22.61 0.99
CA CYS A 20 -9.88 -21.17 0.75
C CYS A 20 -8.60 -20.90 -0.06
N TRP A 21 -7.62 -21.84 -0.06
CA TRP A 21 -6.30 -21.68 -0.63
C TRP A 21 -6.13 -22.15 -2.07
N THR A 22 -7.05 -22.99 -2.57
CA THR A 22 -6.97 -23.52 -3.95
C THR A 22 -7.52 -22.56 -5.01
N ALA A 23 -8.05 -21.41 -4.63
CA ALA A 23 -8.82 -20.54 -5.53
C ALA A 23 -8.09 -19.28 -6.04
N MET A 24 -6.95 -18.86 -5.46
CA MET A 24 -6.31 -17.63 -5.91
C MET A 24 -4.80 -17.78 -6.06
N ASP A 25 -4.34 -17.81 -7.30
CA ASP A 25 -2.92 -17.72 -7.64
C ASP A 25 -2.35 -16.35 -7.27
N ALA A 26 -1.07 -16.29 -6.85
CA ALA A 26 -0.40 -15.04 -6.50
C ALA A 26 -0.46 -13.99 -7.64
N SER A 27 -0.45 -14.44 -8.89
CA SER A 27 -0.63 -13.60 -10.08
C SER A 27 -2.03 -12.98 -10.15
N THR A 28 -3.07 -13.72 -9.79
CA THR A 28 -4.45 -13.20 -9.76
C THR A 28 -4.62 -12.15 -8.67
N VAL A 29 -4.08 -12.40 -7.46
CA VAL A 29 -4.11 -11.41 -6.35
C VAL A 29 -3.35 -10.15 -6.75
N ALA A 30 -2.16 -10.28 -7.33
CA ALA A 30 -1.37 -9.15 -7.80
C ALA A 30 -2.12 -8.34 -8.87
N THR A 31 -2.77 -9.02 -9.81
CA THR A 31 -3.53 -8.38 -10.89
C THR A 31 -4.74 -7.61 -10.36
N VAL A 32 -5.53 -8.22 -9.47
CA VAL A 32 -6.68 -7.55 -8.84
C VAL A 32 -6.23 -6.34 -8.03
N PHE A 33 -5.15 -6.49 -7.26
CA PHE A 33 -4.59 -5.39 -6.48
C PHE A 33 -4.07 -4.26 -7.36
N ALA A 34 -3.34 -4.58 -8.43
CA ALA A 34 -2.87 -3.59 -9.41
C ALA A 34 -4.03 -2.84 -10.06
N LEU A 35 -5.09 -3.55 -10.50
CA LEU A 35 -6.29 -2.92 -11.07
C LEU A 35 -6.96 -1.97 -10.08
N ALA A 36 -7.10 -2.36 -8.82
CA ALA A 36 -7.67 -1.50 -7.78
C ALA A 36 -6.83 -0.23 -7.57
N LEU A 37 -5.50 -0.34 -7.57
CA LEU A 37 -4.60 0.81 -7.47
C LEU A 37 -4.70 1.74 -8.69
N PHE A 38 -4.76 1.19 -9.91
CA PHE A 38 -4.96 1.99 -11.12
C PHE A 38 -6.31 2.70 -11.12
N ALA A 39 -7.38 2.03 -10.70
CA ALA A 39 -8.70 2.64 -10.55
C ALA A 39 -8.66 3.78 -9.52
N GLY A 40 -7.95 3.59 -8.41
CA GLY A 40 -7.71 4.63 -7.40
C GLY A 40 -6.95 5.83 -7.98
N LEU A 41 -5.90 5.58 -8.79
CA LEU A 41 -5.14 6.64 -9.45
C LEU A 41 -6.01 7.45 -10.42
N VAL A 42 -6.82 6.77 -11.24
CA VAL A 42 -7.80 7.43 -12.12
C VAL A 42 -8.77 8.26 -11.30
N GLY A 43 -9.28 7.74 -10.18
CA GLY A 43 -10.15 8.47 -9.26
C GLY A 43 -9.51 9.76 -8.72
N ILE A 44 -8.22 9.72 -8.36
CA ILE A 44 -7.46 10.92 -7.93
C ILE A 44 -7.29 11.90 -9.09
N VAL A 45 -6.95 11.44 -10.30
CA VAL A 45 -6.84 12.30 -11.48
C VAL A 45 -8.17 12.99 -11.76
N VAL A 46 -9.28 12.26 -11.74
CA VAL A 46 -10.63 12.85 -11.90
C VAL A 46 -10.90 13.86 -10.79
N ALA A 47 -10.52 13.60 -9.54
CA ALA A 47 -10.70 14.53 -8.43
C ALA A 47 -9.91 15.84 -8.61
N VAL A 48 -8.80 15.83 -9.35
CA VAL A 48 -8.03 17.06 -9.66
C VAL A 48 -8.84 17.97 -10.59
N PHE A 49 -9.56 17.40 -11.56
CA PHE A 49 -10.30 18.16 -12.56
C PHE A 49 -11.79 18.37 -12.22
N ASN A 50 -12.35 17.58 -11.29
CA ASN A 50 -13.77 17.64 -10.94
C ASN A 50 -13.95 17.99 -9.46
N GLU A 51 -14.53 19.18 -9.19
CA GLU A 51 -14.75 19.69 -7.83
C GLU A 51 -15.69 18.79 -7.00
N SER A 52 -16.72 18.21 -7.62
CA SER A 52 -17.65 17.33 -6.90
C SER A 52 -16.95 16.07 -6.41
N VAL A 53 -16.10 15.44 -7.25
CA VAL A 53 -15.31 14.27 -6.87
C VAL A 53 -14.27 14.65 -5.82
N ARG A 54 -13.61 15.78 -5.97
CA ARG A 54 -12.65 16.33 -5.00
C ARG A 54 -13.29 16.52 -3.62
N ALA A 55 -14.51 17.06 -3.57
CA ALA A 55 -15.25 17.23 -2.33
C ALA A 55 -15.55 15.89 -1.64
N VAL A 56 -15.86 14.83 -2.39
CA VAL A 56 -16.06 13.47 -1.85
C VAL A 56 -14.77 12.90 -1.31
N VAL A 57 -13.68 12.96 -2.09
CA VAL A 57 -12.34 12.49 -1.67
C VAL A 57 -11.90 13.22 -0.40
N ARG A 58 -12.10 14.52 -0.33
CA ARG A 58 -11.79 15.36 0.81
C ARG A 58 -12.52 14.94 2.09
N ARG A 59 -13.83 14.72 1.99
CA ARG A 59 -14.65 14.28 3.14
C ARG A 59 -14.28 12.90 3.65
N ARG A 60 -13.79 12.03 2.78
CA ARG A 60 -13.47 10.63 3.06
C ARG A 60 -11.96 10.33 3.03
N ALA A 61 -11.11 11.36 3.06
CA ALA A 61 -9.67 11.22 2.89
C ALA A 61 -9.05 10.18 3.83
N LEU A 62 -9.39 10.22 5.14
CA LEU A 62 -8.91 9.24 6.12
C LEU A 62 -9.36 7.80 5.80
N MET A 63 -10.61 7.63 5.38
CA MET A 63 -11.14 6.30 5.05
C MET A 63 -10.51 5.75 3.76
N ILE A 64 -10.36 6.60 2.74
CA ILE A 64 -9.76 6.19 1.46
C ILE A 64 -8.28 5.84 1.67
N ALA A 65 -7.51 6.73 2.32
CA ALA A 65 -6.10 6.47 2.60
C ALA A 65 -5.93 5.23 3.51
N GLY A 66 -6.80 5.08 4.52
CA GLY A 66 -6.80 3.93 5.42
C GLY A 66 -7.10 2.62 4.71
N SER A 67 -8.10 2.58 3.83
CA SER A 67 -8.41 1.37 3.06
C SER A 67 -7.27 0.98 2.12
N VAL A 68 -6.60 1.93 1.49
CA VAL A 68 -5.40 1.68 0.66
C VAL A 68 -4.28 1.10 1.51
N ALA A 69 -3.97 1.68 2.67
CA ALA A 69 -2.90 1.23 3.55
C ALA A 69 -3.18 -0.18 4.12
N VAL A 70 -4.42 -0.45 4.53
CA VAL A 70 -4.84 -1.78 5.02
C VAL A 70 -4.76 -2.81 3.90
N ALA A 71 -5.27 -2.52 2.71
CA ALA A 71 -5.21 -3.42 1.57
C ALA A 71 -3.75 -3.71 1.16
N ALA A 72 -2.87 -2.69 1.14
CA ALA A 72 -1.44 -2.85 0.87
C ALA A 72 -0.75 -3.72 1.93
N THR A 73 -1.09 -3.53 3.21
CA THR A 73 -0.57 -4.35 4.33
C THR A 73 -1.00 -5.81 4.19
N LEU A 74 -2.30 -6.05 3.94
CA LEU A 74 -2.83 -7.40 3.77
C LEU A 74 -2.24 -8.08 2.52
N GLY A 75 -2.11 -7.35 1.41
CA GLY A 75 -1.45 -7.86 0.20
C GLY A 75 0.02 -8.21 0.46
N SER A 76 0.75 -7.37 1.19
CA SER A 76 2.14 -7.62 1.57
C SER A 76 2.28 -8.88 2.45
N LEU A 77 1.38 -9.07 3.42
CA LEU A 77 1.34 -10.27 4.27
C LEU A 77 0.96 -11.51 3.43
N TYR A 78 0.01 -11.39 2.53
CA TYR A 78 -0.36 -12.47 1.62
C TYR A 78 0.84 -12.97 0.82
N PHE A 79 1.63 -12.08 0.23
CA PHE A 79 2.79 -12.47 -0.56
C PHE A 79 3.89 -13.14 0.28
N SER A 80 4.07 -12.77 1.54
CA SER A 80 5.11 -13.39 2.38
C SER A 80 4.66 -14.65 3.10
N GLU A 81 3.43 -14.68 3.63
CA GLU A 81 2.95 -15.76 4.49
C GLU A 81 2.20 -16.84 3.70
N VAL A 82 1.63 -16.46 2.55
CA VAL A 82 0.76 -17.34 1.77
C VAL A 82 1.47 -17.80 0.51
N ALA A 83 2.08 -16.87 -0.22
CA ALA A 83 2.80 -17.17 -1.46
C ALA A 83 4.28 -17.54 -1.23
N ASP A 84 4.74 -17.56 0.03
CA ASP A 84 6.11 -17.93 0.44
C ASP A 84 7.21 -17.08 -0.26
N PHE A 85 6.91 -15.83 -0.62
CA PHE A 85 7.92 -14.94 -1.19
C PHE A 85 8.76 -14.32 -0.08
N ILE A 86 10.06 -14.59 -0.09
CA ILE A 86 11.00 -14.05 0.89
C ILE A 86 11.17 -12.54 0.65
N PRO A 87 10.78 -11.68 1.60
CA PRO A 87 10.93 -10.24 1.43
C PRO A 87 12.41 -9.84 1.52
N CYS A 88 12.89 -9.11 0.52
CA CYS A 88 14.23 -8.52 0.52
C CYS A 88 14.31 -7.34 1.51
N GLU A 89 15.51 -6.81 1.76
CA GLU A 89 15.72 -5.69 2.70
C GLU A 89 14.89 -4.45 2.36
N LEU A 90 14.81 -4.05 1.09
CA LEU A 90 13.99 -2.90 0.68
C LEU A 90 12.50 -3.15 0.86
N CYS A 91 12.04 -4.40 0.70
CA CYS A 91 10.67 -4.77 1.03
C CYS A 91 10.37 -4.55 2.53
N TRP A 92 11.34 -4.85 3.41
CA TRP A 92 11.21 -4.60 4.84
C TRP A 92 11.09 -3.12 5.17
N TYR A 93 11.89 -2.25 4.54
CA TYR A 93 11.75 -0.79 4.73
C TYR A 93 10.39 -0.27 4.26
N GLN A 94 9.86 -0.78 3.16
CA GLN A 94 8.50 -0.45 2.71
C GLN A 94 7.43 -0.89 3.73
N ARG A 95 7.58 -2.07 4.34
CA ARG A 95 6.69 -2.57 5.41
C ARG A 95 6.77 -1.72 6.67
N ILE A 96 7.99 -1.33 7.09
CA ILE A 96 8.21 -0.44 8.24
C ILE A 96 7.48 0.89 8.05
N ALA A 97 7.36 1.40 6.83
CA ALA A 97 6.56 2.58 6.54
C ALA A 97 5.04 2.26 6.48
N MET A 98 4.63 1.21 5.75
CA MET A 98 3.23 0.93 5.44
C MET A 98 2.42 0.41 6.64
N TYR A 99 2.99 -0.46 7.48
CA TYR A 99 2.25 -1.08 8.59
C TYR A 99 1.83 -0.06 9.66
N PRO A 100 2.73 0.82 10.14
CA PRO A 100 2.32 1.92 11.02
C PRO A 100 1.32 2.87 10.36
N LEU A 101 1.45 3.14 9.05
CA LEU A 101 0.48 3.95 8.32
C LEU A 101 -0.93 3.36 8.36
N ALA A 102 -1.07 2.05 8.17
CA ALA A 102 -2.36 1.38 8.24
C ALA A 102 -3.00 1.55 9.63
N VAL A 103 -2.23 1.35 10.69
CA VAL A 103 -2.72 1.51 12.07
C VAL A 103 -3.10 2.97 12.36
N LEU A 104 -2.22 3.92 12.04
CA LEU A 104 -2.45 5.34 12.27
C LEU A 104 -3.68 5.85 11.51
N LEU A 105 -3.84 5.45 10.25
CA LEU A 105 -4.97 5.87 9.42
C LEU A 105 -6.29 5.27 9.91
N VAL A 106 -6.30 4.00 10.35
CA VAL A 106 -7.49 3.39 10.95
C VAL A 106 -7.88 4.13 12.24
N MET A 107 -6.91 4.38 13.12
CA MET A 107 -7.16 5.14 14.36
C MET A 107 -7.64 6.56 14.07
N ALA A 108 -7.03 7.26 13.13
CA ALA A 108 -7.42 8.60 12.72
C ALA A 108 -8.83 8.62 12.11
N ALA A 109 -9.18 7.61 11.30
CA ALA A 109 -10.51 7.49 10.72
C ALA A 109 -11.60 7.26 11.78
N VAL A 110 -11.33 6.40 12.77
CA VAL A 110 -12.25 6.16 13.91
C VAL A 110 -12.43 7.42 14.74
N ARG A 111 -11.34 8.16 15.01
CA ARG A 111 -11.36 9.41 15.78
C ARG A 111 -11.80 10.62 14.95
N ARG A 112 -11.91 10.49 13.64
CA ARG A 112 -12.17 11.59 12.68
C ARG A 112 -11.13 12.72 12.79
N ASP A 113 -9.90 12.37 13.14
CA ASP A 113 -8.81 13.33 13.34
C ASP A 113 -8.04 13.59 12.05
N GLN A 114 -8.38 14.69 11.39
CA GLN A 114 -7.73 15.11 10.12
C GLN A 114 -6.28 15.59 10.32
N SER A 115 -5.89 15.96 11.55
CA SER A 115 -4.54 16.46 11.82
C SER A 115 -3.46 15.40 11.57
N MET A 116 -3.82 14.12 11.73
CA MET A 116 -2.93 12.98 11.46
C MET A 116 -2.50 12.89 10.00
N LEU A 117 -3.24 13.47 9.05
CA LEU A 117 -2.89 13.43 7.63
C LEU A 117 -1.52 14.04 7.32
N LEU A 118 -1.05 15.01 8.13
CA LEU A 118 0.29 15.59 7.97
C LEU A 118 1.38 14.53 8.26
N TYR A 119 1.28 13.83 9.39
CA TYR A 119 2.24 12.78 9.77
C TYR A 119 2.21 11.61 8.80
N VAL A 120 1.01 11.18 8.41
CA VAL A 120 0.79 10.15 7.39
C VAL A 120 1.50 10.49 6.09
N ARG A 121 1.41 11.76 5.63
CA ARG A 121 2.07 12.21 4.41
C ARG A 121 3.59 12.11 4.50
N VAL A 122 4.19 12.48 5.64
CA VAL A 122 5.64 12.40 5.84
C VAL A 122 6.14 10.95 5.79
N ILE A 123 5.46 10.05 6.51
CA ILE A 123 5.82 8.62 6.51
C ILE A 123 5.61 8.00 5.11
N ALA A 124 4.53 8.37 4.43
CA ALA A 124 4.25 7.87 3.09
C ALA A 124 5.27 8.37 2.05
N LEU A 125 5.80 9.59 2.19
CA LEU A 125 6.89 10.11 1.35
C LEU A 125 8.17 9.30 1.54
N PHE A 126 8.52 8.93 2.78
CA PHE A 126 9.64 8.04 3.04
C PHE A 126 9.43 6.68 2.35
N GLY A 127 8.27 6.05 2.54
CA GLY A 127 7.94 4.78 1.89
C GLY A 127 7.97 4.86 0.36
N LEU A 128 7.52 5.98 -0.22
CA LEU A 128 7.59 6.22 -1.66
C LEU A 128 9.04 6.34 -2.16
N ALA A 129 9.91 7.04 -1.42
CA ALA A 129 11.32 7.15 -1.77
C ALA A 129 12.02 5.79 -1.77
N VAL A 130 11.76 4.95 -0.75
CA VAL A 130 12.27 3.56 -0.69
C VAL A 130 11.73 2.75 -1.86
N SER A 131 10.44 2.89 -2.18
CA SER A 131 9.82 2.17 -3.30
C SER A 131 10.40 2.59 -4.65
N ALA A 132 10.62 3.88 -4.86
CA ALA A 132 11.24 4.40 -6.08
C ALA A 132 12.68 3.88 -6.24
N TYR A 133 13.46 3.88 -5.15
CA TYR A 133 14.81 3.31 -5.14
C TYR A 133 14.80 1.81 -5.45
N HIS A 134 13.85 1.06 -4.87
CA HIS A 134 13.70 -0.38 -5.14
C HIS A 134 13.38 -0.67 -6.61
N VAL A 135 12.44 0.10 -7.21
CA VAL A 135 12.14 0.00 -8.65
C VAL A 135 13.37 0.33 -9.48
N TRP A 136 14.13 1.35 -9.09
CA TRP A 136 15.37 1.72 -9.79
C TRP A 136 16.40 0.59 -9.80
N ILE A 137 16.57 -0.14 -8.66
CA ILE A 137 17.45 -1.31 -8.57
C ILE A 137 16.97 -2.46 -9.48
N GLN A 138 15.65 -2.67 -9.60
CA GLN A 138 15.12 -3.68 -10.52
C GLN A 138 15.46 -3.41 -11.98
N TRP A 139 15.65 -2.14 -12.33
CA TRP A 139 16.04 -1.73 -13.70
C TRP A 139 17.56 -1.71 -13.91
N PHE A 140 18.32 -1.45 -12.85
CA PHE A 140 19.78 -1.33 -12.88
C PHE A 140 20.44 -2.19 -11.79
N PRO A 141 20.36 -3.54 -11.90
CA PRO A 141 20.83 -4.44 -10.84
C PRO A 141 22.33 -4.35 -10.55
N GLU A 142 23.14 -3.98 -11.56
CA GLU A 142 24.60 -3.86 -11.41
C GLU A 142 25.05 -2.73 -10.48
N LYS A 143 24.16 -1.80 -10.14
CA LYS A 143 24.46 -0.60 -9.33
C LYS A 143 24.10 -0.75 -7.85
N SER A 144 23.59 -1.90 -7.42
CA SER A 144 23.17 -2.11 -6.05
C SER A 144 24.14 -3.03 -5.30
N ASN A 145 24.88 -2.46 -4.34
CA ASN A 145 25.63 -3.22 -3.33
C ASN A 145 24.89 -3.33 -2.00
N PHE A 146 23.58 -2.96 -1.97
CA PHE A 146 22.81 -2.81 -0.73
C PHE A 146 22.09 -4.09 -0.30
N CYS A 147 21.80 -5.00 -1.22
CA CYS A 147 21.02 -6.20 -0.95
C CYS A 147 21.89 -7.45 -0.91
N GLU A 148 21.57 -8.39 -0.01
CA GLU A 148 22.29 -9.63 0.15
C GLU A 148 22.30 -10.49 -1.13
N PHE A 149 23.37 -11.28 -1.29
CA PHE A 149 23.58 -12.10 -2.48
C PHE A 149 22.52 -13.21 -2.61
N ASP A 150 22.06 -13.74 -1.47
CA ASP A 150 21.08 -14.85 -1.42
C ASP A 150 19.62 -14.38 -1.65
N ASN A 151 19.32 -13.08 -1.47
CA ASN A 151 18.00 -12.52 -1.68
C ASN A 151 18.08 -11.14 -2.37
N PRO A 152 18.41 -11.10 -3.66
CA PRO A 152 18.65 -9.86 -4.37
C PRO A 152 17.36 -9.04 -4.53
N CYS A 153 17.44 -7.74 -4.23
CA CYS A 153 16.31 -6.82 -4.41
C CYS A 153 15.92 -6.61 -5.89
N SER A 154 16.72 -7.09 -6.83
CA SER A 154 16.40 -7.10 -8.25
C SER A 154 15.45 -8.23 -8.65
N ALA A 155 15.22 -9.23 -7.77
CA ALA A 155 14.34 -10.35 -8.04
C ALA A 155 12.88 -9.89 -8.25
N ARG A 156 12.27 -10.35 -9.32
CA ARG A 156 10.87 -10.08 -9.67
C ARG A 156 10.05 -11.33 -9.42
N TRP A 157 9.51 -11.46 -8.21
CA TRP A 157 8.75 -12.64 -7.79
C TRP A 157 7.38 -12.76 -8.47
N VAL A 158 6.72 -11.62 -8.72
CA VAL A 158 5.40 -11.54 -9.39
C VAL A 158 5.38 -10.30 -10.26
N GLU A 159 4.85 -10.47 -11.46
CA GLU A 159 4.57 -9.39 -12.40
C GLU A 159 3.10 -9.41 -12.76
N ALA A 160 2.33 -8.44 -12.26
CA ALA A 160 0.97 -8.22 -12.75
C ALA A 160 1.05 -7.63 -14.16
N PHE A 161 0.32 -8.21 -15.11
CA PHE A 161 0.35 -7.83 -16.53
C PHE A 161 1.76 -7.89 -17.15
N ASP A 162 2.64 -8.80 -16.70
CA ASP A 162 4.04 -8.94 -17.16
C ASP A 162 4.89 -7.65 -17.01
N ARG A 163 4.47 -6.71 -16.18
CA ARG A 163 5.13 -5.40 -16.03
C ARG A 163 5.10 -4.81 -14.64
N VAL A 164 4.03 -5.02 -13.87
CA VAL A 164 3.83 -4.37 -12.57
C VAL A 164 4.34 -5.27 -11.45
N THR A 165 5.47 -4.88 -10.86
CA THR A 165 6.13 -5.61 -9.78
C THR A 165 5.59 -5.20 -8.39
N ILE A 166 5.87 -6.01 -7.37
CA ILE A 166 5.48 -5.72 -5.97
C ILE A 166 5.95 -4.33 -5.49
N PRO A 167 7.22 -3.90 -5.71
CA PRO A 167 7.65 -2.55 -5.34
C PRO A 167 6.90 -1.42 -6.05
N GLN A 168 6.50 -1.64 -7.32
CA GLN A 168 5.69 -0.66 -8.04
C GLN A 168 4.27 -0.53 -7.45
N MET A 169 3.65 -1.66 -7.07
CA MET A 169 2.35 -1.65 -6.37
C MET A 169 2.44 -0.95 -5.01
N ALA A 170 3.51 -1.18 -4.25
CA ALA A 170 3.76 -0.46 -3.00
C ALA A 170 3.93 1.04 -3.25
N GLY A 171 4.70 1.44 -4.27
CA GLY A 171 4.87 2.83 -4.68
C GLY A 171 3.56 3.51 -5.05
N LEU A 172 2.72 2.85 -5.86
CA LEU A 172 1.39 3.36 -6.20
C LEU A 172 0.50 3.53 -4.97
N SER A 173 0.57 2.62 -4.00
CA SER A 173 -0.16 2.73 -2.74
C SER A 173 0.28 3.97 -1.95
N PHE A 174 1.59 4.23 -1.84
CA PHE A 174 2.10 5.45 -1.20
C PHE A 174 1.67 6.72 -1.94
N VAL A 175 1.71 6.73 -3.28
CA VAL A 175 1.22 7.86 -4.09
C VAL A 175 -0.25 8.16 -3.80
N LEU A 176 -1.10 7.13 -3.76
CA LEU A 176 -2.52 7.29 -3.45
C LEU A 176 -2.75 7.84 -2.04
N ILE A 177 -2.00 7.36 -1.05
CA ILE A 177 -2.07 7.86 0.33
C ILE A 177 -1.64 9.32 0.39
N ILE A 178 -0.53 9.70 -0.26
CA ILE A 178 -0.04 11.08 -0.30
C ILE A 178 -1.05 12.00 -0.98
N ALA A 179 -1.59 11.60 -2.13
CA ALA A 179 -2.55 12.40 -2.89
C ALA A 179 -3.84 12.63 -2.08
N THR A 180 -4.41 11.58 -1.49
CA THR A 180 -5.61 11.70 -0.65
C THR A 180 -5.36 12.53 0.60
N ALA A 181 -4.21 12.36 1.26
CA ALA A 181 -3.82 13.17 2.42
C ALA A 181 -3.66 14.64 2.06
N THR A 182 -3.06 14.94 0.90
CA THR A 182 -2.88 16.32 0.43
C THR A 182 -4.21 17.01 0.11
N ILE A 183 -5.15 16.29 -0.52
CA ILE A 183 -6.51 16.80 -0.77
C ILE A 183 -7.24 17.05 0.55
N GLY A 184 -7.10 16.16 1.54
CA GLY A 184 -7.70 16.31 2.87
C GLY A 184 -7.16 17.51 3.65
N LEU A 185 -5.84 17.75 3.64
CA LEU A 185 -5.18 18.83 4.38
C LEU A 185 -5.54 20.24 3.89
N ARG A 186 -5.72 20.43 2.58
CA ARG A 186 -6.08 21.75 2.01
C ARG A 186 -7.36 22.31 2.61
N THR A 187 -8.30 21.45 2.98
CA THR A 187 -9.59 21.85 3.58
C THR A 187 -9.45 22.35 5.00
N SER A 188 -8.62 21.70 5.80
CA SER A 188 -8.40 22.12 7.18
C SER A 188 -7.81 23.53 7.23
N ALA A 189 -6.94 23.86 6.27
CA ALA A 189 -6.35 25.18 6.14
C ALA A 189 -7.37 26.24 5.69
N GLU A 190 -8.24 25.91 4.70
CA GLU A 190 -9.28 26.83 4.20
C GLU A 190 -10.35 27.10 5.25
N SER A 191 -10.79 26.08 6.01
CA SER A 191 -11.75 26.23 7.08
C SER A 191 -11.22 27.13 8.22
N GLN A 192 -9.94 26.96 8.58
CA GLN A 192 -9.30 27.82 9.60
C GLN A 192 -9.09 29.27 9.12
N ALA A 193 -8.82 29.46 7.84
CA ALA A 193 -8.68 30.80 7.27
C ALA A 193 -10.02 31.55 7.24
N SER A 194 -11.12 30.85 6.91
CA SER A 194 -12.48 31.42 6.91
C SER A 194 -12.94 31.82 8.34
N ASP A 195 -12.63 31.00 9.32
CA ASP A 195 -13.02 31.31 10.73
C ASP A 195 -12.28 32.53 11.28
N LYS A 196 -10.99 32.70 10.91
CA LYS A 196 -10.18 33.86 11.29
C LYS A 196 -10.62 35.18 10.62
N SER A 197 -11.32 35.11 9.50
CA SER A 197 -11.80 36.29 8.77
C SER A 197 -13.13 36.85 9.31
N VAL A 198 -13.81 36.10 10.18
CA VAL A 198 -15.10 36.46 10.76
C VAL A 198 -14.97 37.06 12.17
N VAL A 199 -13.77 36.98 12.79
CA VAL A 199 -13.45 37.59 14.10
C VAL A 199 -12.74 38.93 13.89
#